data_9fe7ceb77d049181cf3f686d4a3fb9fb
#
_entry.id   9fe7ceb77d049181cf3f686d4a3fb9fb
#
_cell.length_a   1.000
_cell.length_b   1.000
_cell.length_c   1.000
_cell.angle_alpha   90.00
_cell.angle_beta   90.00
_cell.angle_gamma   90.00
#
_symmetry.space_group_name_H-M   'P 1'
#
loop_
_entity.id
_entity.type
_entity.pdbx_description
1 polymer ?
#
loop_
_entity_poly.entity_id
_entity_poly.type
_entity_poly.pdbx_seq_one_letter_code
_entity_poly.pdbx_strand_id
1 'polypeptide(L)'
;MKELKGLQDSVKEIEQLFTDYEDMLLLIEMSAGEEEEQEAAEEIEEELGTFEEVFEKLRISTLLIGPYDADNAIVTLHAGAGGTEAMDWTGMLYRMYSRWAEKKGYEVEMLDYLEGDVAGIKGVTFEVKGENAYGYLRSEKGVHRLVRIS
;
A
#
# COMPACT_ATOMS: atom_id res chain seq x y z
N MET A 1 -18.21 -6.46 17.19
CA MET A 1 -17.16 -5.89 18.06
C MET A 1 -15.93 -5.47 17.26
N LYS A 2 -15.42 -6.26 16.29
CA LYS A 2 -14.25 -5.90 15.45
C LYS A 2 -14.54 -4.71 14.53
N GLU A 3 -15.70 -4.68 13.88
CA GLU A 3 -16.16 -3.55 13.04
C GLU A 3 -16.28 -2.23 13.80
N LEU A 4 -16.88 -2.28 15.00
CA LEU A 4 -17.03 -1.09 15.83
C LEU A 4 -15.69 -0.50 16.26
N LYS A 5 -14.72 -1.38 16.56
CA LYS A 5 -13.36 -0.94 16.89
C LYS A 5 -12.67 -0.32 15.68
N GLY A 6 -12.78 -0.92 14.49
CA GLY A 6 -12.21 -0.37 13.26
C GLY A 6 -12.76 1.02 12.93
N LEU A 7 -14.08 1.22 13.06
CA LEU A 7 -14.70 2.53 12.88
C LEU A 7 -14.22 3.56 13.92
N GLN A 8 -14.07 3.14 15.18
CA GLN A 8 -13.54 4.03 16.23
C GLN A 8 -12.07 4.42 15.97
N ASP A 9 -11.26 3.49 15.49
CA ASP A 9 -9.86 3.75 15.15
C ASP A 9 -9.77 4.71 13.95
N SER A 10 -10.60 4.53 12.90
CA SER A 10 -10.68 5.46 11.77
C SER A 10 -11.14 6.86 12.16
N VAL A 11 -12.11 6.98 13.06
CA VAL A 11 -12.56 8.29 13.56
C VAL A 11 -11.43 9.00 14.31
N LYS A 12 -10.69 8.27 15.15
CA LYS A 12 -9.54 8.84 15.88
C LYS A 12 -8.41 9.30 14.94
N GLU A 13 -8.13 8.53 13.89
CA GLU A 13 -7.13 8.93 12.88
C GLU A 13 -7.53 10.24 12.18
N ILE A 14 -8.82 10.39 11.85
CA ILE A 14 -9.33 11.62 11.26
C ILE A 14 -9.25 12.79 12.25
N GLU A 15 -9.67 12.59 13.50
CA GLU A 15 -9.60 13.62 14.54
C GLU A 15 -8.15 14.04 14.80
N GLN A 16 -7.20 13.10 14.80
CA GLN A 16 -5.78 13.41 14.96
C GLN A 16 -5.26 14.25 13.80
N LEU A 17 -5.59 13.91 12.55
CA LEU A 17 -5.21 14.71 11.38
C LEU A 17 -5.73 16.14 11.44
N PHE A 18 -6.95 16.35 11.94
CA PHE A 18 -7.46 17.71 12.15
C PHE A 18 -6.67 18.46 13.21
N THR A 19 -6.30 17.80 14.31
CA THR A 19 -5.48 18.40 15.36
C THR A 19 -4.10 18.77 14.82
N ASP A 20 -3.43 17.84 14.12
CA ASP A 20 -2.11 18.08 13.53
C ASP A 20 -2.13 19.27 12.53
N TYR A 21 -3.20 19.37 11.74
CA TYR A 21 -3.40 20.50 10.84
C TYR A 21 -3.58 21.85 11.58
N GLU A 22 -4.40 21.88 12.65
CA GLU A 22 -4.60 23.06 13.48
C GLU A 22 -3.32 23.49 14.20
N ASP A 23 -2.54 22.52 14.69
CA ASP A 23 -1.25 22.76 15.36
C ASP A 23 -0.21 23.34 14.38
N MET A 24 -0.13 22.82 13.13
CA MET A 24 0.73 23.39 12.10
C MET A 24 0.32 24.82 11.75
N LEU A 25 -0.99 25.12 11.63
CA LEU A 25 -1.45 26.49 11.39
C LEU A 25 -1.07 27.44 12.52
N LEU A 26 -1.18 26.97 13.77
CA LEU A 26 -0.81 27.76 14.93
C LEU A 26 0.70 28.03 14.95
N LEU A 27 1.54 27.03 14.63
CA LEU A 27 2.99 27.21 14.49
C LEU A 27 3.34 28.26 13.44
N ILE A 28 2.69 28.25 12.28
CA ILE A 28 2.88 29.25 11.23
C ILE A 28 2.51 30.65 11.74
N GLU A 29 1.40 30.80 12.44
CA GLU A 29 0.97 32.09 12.97
C GLU A 29 1.92 32.61 14.06
N MET A 30 2.44 31.74 14.92
CA MET A 30 3.34 32.12 16.01
C MET A 30 4.76 32.47 15.49
N SER A 31 5.26 31.79 14.47
CA SER A 31 6.59 32.01 13.92
C SER A 31 6.68 33.22 12.99
N ALA A 32 5.54 33.74 12.52
CA ALA A 32 5.51 34.85 11.59
C ALA A 32 6.10 36.15 12.18
N GLY A 33 7.32 36.53 11.76
CA GLY A 33 7.97 37.76 12.15
C GLY A 33 8.93 37.65 13.34
N GLU A 34 9.28 36.47 13.77
CA GLU A 34 10.31 36.25 14.80
C GLU A 34 11.67 35.90 14.20
N GLU A 35 12.77 36.04 14.99
CA GLU A 35 14.13 35.69 14.56
C GLU A 35 14.32 34.22 14.26
N GLU A 36 13.38 33.35 14.72
CA GLU A 36 13.37 31.89 14.60
C GLU A 36 12.49 31.39 13.42
N GLU A 37 12.06 32.28 12.51
CA GLU A 37 11.19 31.95 11.36
C GLU A 37 11.75 30.80 10.50
N GLN A 38 13.08 30.73 10.38
CA GLN A 38 13.73 29.73 9.54
C GLN A 38 13.76 28.34 10.19
N GLU A 39 13.97 28.25 11.52
CA GLU A 39 13.93 26.96 12.27
C GLU A 39 12.50 26.43 12.29
N ALA A 40 11.51 27.29 12.54
CA ALA A 40 10.10 26.93 12.48
C ALA A 40 9.66 26.44 11.09
N ALA A 41 10.20 27.03 10.02
CA ALA A 41 9.89 26.59 8.65
C ALA A 41 10.40 25.17 8.38
N GLU A 42 11.59 24.81 8.85
CA GLU A 42 12.15 23.46 8.70
C GLU A 42 11.32 22.41 9.48
N GLU A 43 10.89 22.75 10.70
CA GLU A 43 10.03 21.89 11.51
C GLU A 43 8.67 21.65 10.86
N ILE A 44 8.04 22.71 10.35
CA ILE A 44 6.75 22.65 9.64
C ILE A 44 6.88 21.81 8.36
N GLU A 45 8.00 21.91 7.63
CA GLU A 45 8.22 21.12 6.41
C GLU A 45 8.32 19.62 6.71
N GLU A 46 8.96 19.22 7.82
CA GLU A 46 9.04 17.84 8.27
C GLU A 46 7.67 17.30 8.73
N GLU A 47 6.93 18.09 9.52
CA GLU A 47 5.58 17.75 9.96
C GLU A 47 4.60 17.63 8.78
N LEU A 48 4.68 18.55 7.82
CA LEU A 48 3.86 18.52 6.61
C LEU A 48 4.11 17.25 5.79
N GLY A 49 5.38 16.83 5.65
CA GLY A 49 5.72 15.57 4.99
C GLY A 49 5.07 14.36 5.67
N THR A 50 5.09 14.31 6.99
CA THR A 50 4.45 13.25 7.79
C THR A 50 2.92 13.29 7.65
N PHE A 51 2.35 14.48 7.71
CA PHE A 51 0.91 14.71 7.53
C PHE A 51 0.43 14.24 6.14
N GLU A 52 1.16 14.59 5.07
CA GLU A 52 0.83 14.17 3.71
C GLU A 52 0.83 12.65 3.56
N GLU A 53 1.79 11.95 4.17
CA GLU A 53 1.83 10.48 4.14
C GLU A 53 0.62 9.84 4.83
N VAL A 54 0.21 10.36 6.00
CA VAL A 54 -0.95 9.85 6.75
C VAL A 54 -2.24 10.19 6.02
N PHE A 55 -2.37 11.41 5.50
CA PHE A 55 -3.52 11.86 4.72
C PHE A 55 -3.72 11.00 3.46
N GLU A 56 -2.65 10.71 2.70
CA GLU A 56 -2.75 9.86 1.51
C GLU A 56 -3.18 8.42 1.86
N LYS A 57 -2.69 7.85 2.97
CA LYS A 57 -3.14 6.54 3.45
C LYS A 57 -4.63 6.55 3.78
N LEU A 58 -5.09 7.57 4.49
CA LEU A 58 -6.50 7.72 4.83
C LEU A 58 -7.36 7.94 3.57
N ARG A 59 -6.92 8.80 2.64
CA ARG A 59 -7.60 9.04 1.36
C ARG A 59 -7.79 7.73 0.58
N ILE A 60 -6.76 6.90 0.49
CA ILE A 60 -6.85 5.61 -0.20
C ILE A 60 -7.85 4.69 0.53
N SER A 61 -7.83 4.61 1.85
CA SER A 61 -8.74 3.77 2.62
C SER A 61 -10.21 4.16 2.42
N THR A 62 -10.49 5.45 2.27
CA THR A 62 -11.86 5.94 1.99
C THR A 62 -12.38 5.58 0.58
N LEU A 63 -11.48 5.24 -0.35
CA LEU A 63 -11.86 4.78 -1.70
C LEU A 63 -12.19 3.28 -1.74
N LEU A 64 -11.83 2.52 -0.71
CA LEU A 64 -12.04 1.08 -0.60
C LEU A 64 -13.41 0.77 0.03
N ILE A 65 -14.49 1.15 -0.67
CA ILE A 65 -15.89 1.01 -0.21
C ILE A 65 -16.66 -0.13 -0.90
N GLY A 66 -15.98 -0.92 -1.70
CA GLY A 66 -16.60 -2.07 -2.37
C GLY A 66 -16.97 -3.18 -1.37
N PRO A 67 -17.97 -4.03 -1.71
CA PRO A 67 -18.51 -5.05 -0.79
C PRO A 67 -17.48 -6.08 -0.34
N TYR A 68 -16.38 -6.24 -1.07
CA TYR A 68 -15.30 -7.21 -0.79
C TYR A 68 -13.96 -6.52 -0.52
N ASP A 69 -13.91 -5.18 -0.52
CA ASP A 69 -12.64 -4.46 -0.40
C ASP A 69 -11.93 -4.74 0.94
N ALA A 70 -12.68 -5.00 2.00
CA ALA A 70 -12.16 -5.34 3.32
C ALA A 70 -11.62 -6.78 3.46
N ASP A 71 -11.88 -7.63 2.45
CA ASP A 71 -11.54 -9.05 2.50
C ASP A 71 -10.05 -9.31 2.19
N ASN A 72 -9.60 -10.54 2.50
CA ASN A 72 -8.33 -11.07 2.02
C ASN A 72 -8.36 -11.21 0.49
N ALA A 73 -7.19 -11.21 -0.13
CA ALA A 73 -7.07 -11.37 -1.56
C ALA A 73 -6.42 -12.71 -1.95
N ILE A 74 -7.02 -13.41 -2.91
CA ILE A 74 -6.34 -14.52 -3.58
C ILE A 74 -5.81 -14.01 -4.90
N VAL A 75 -4.48 -14.08 -5.07
CA VAL A 75 -3.77 -13.64 -6.27
C VAL A 75 -3.24 -14.85 -7.01
N THR A 76 -3.55 -14.90 -8.31
CA THR A 76 -3.01 -15.94 -9.20
C THR A 76 -2.22 -15.28 -10.32
N LEU A 77 -0.98 -15.69 -10.49
CA LEU A 77 -0.09 -15.25 -11.56
C LEU A 77 0.18 -16.42 -12.50
N HIS A 78 0.08 -16.16 -13.80
CA HIS A 78 0.40 -17.15 -14.84
C HIS A 78 1.38 -16.55 -15.83
N ALA A 79 2.40 -17.31 -16.18
CA ALA A 79 3.31 -16.94 -17.27
C ALA A 79 2.55 -16.90 -18.59
N GLY A 80 2.76 -15.82 -19.37
CA GLY A 80 2.23 -15.70 -20.73
C GLY A 80 3.04 -16.52 -21.75
N ALA A 81 2.80 -16.25 -23.04
CA ALA A 81 3.39 -16.99 -24.16
C ALA A 81 4.90 -16.75 -24.39
N GLY A 82 5.60 -16.08 -23.48
CA GLY A 82 7.02 -15.68 -23.63
C GLY A 82 8.07 -16.72 -23.21
N GLY A 83 7.69 -17.97 -22.95
CA GLY A 83 8.63 -19.02 -22.52
C GLY A 83 9.32 -18.68 -21.20
N THR A 84 10.64 -18.98 -21.09
CA THR A 84 11.45 -18.77 -19.87
C THR A 84 11.44 -17.32 -19.40
N GLU A 85 11.46 -16.34 -20.30
CA GLU A 85 11.39 -14.92 -19.95
C GLU A 85 10.06 -14.55 -19.26
N ALA A 86 8.94 -15.12 -19.70
CA ALA A 86 7.65 -14.90 -19.07
C ALA A 86 7.58 -15.56 -17.68
N MET A 87 8.22 -16.72 -17.50
CA MET A 87 8.31 -17.41 -16.22
C MET A 87 9.19 -16.63 -15.23
N ASP A 88 10.31 -16.05 -15.68
CA ASP A 88 11.16 -15.17 -14.88
C ASP A 88 10.38 -13.92 -14.44
N TRP A 89 9.66 -13.30 -15.38
CA TRP A 89 8.81 -12.15 -15.08
C TRP A 89 7.71 -12.47 -14.05
N THR A 90 7.08 -13.63 -14.14
CA THR A 90 6.10 -14.10 -13.14
C THR A 90 6.74 -14.20 -11.75
N GLY A 91 7.97 -14.72 -11.66
CA GLY A 91 8.74 -14.77 -10.42
C GLY A 91 9.06 -13.37 -9.86
N MET A 92 9.34 -12.40 -10.74
CA MET A 92 9.57 -11.02 -10.31
C MET A 92 8.30 -10.39 -9.77
N LEU A 93 7.14 -10.59 -10.43
CA LEU A 93 5.84 -10.12 -9.95
C LEU A 93 5.46 -10.73 -8.61
N TYR A 94 5.64 -12.05 -8.44
CA TYR A 94 5.40 -12.72 -7.16
C TYR A 94 6.24 -12.09 -6.04
N ARG A 95 7.52 -11.85 -6.26
CA ARG A 95 8.38 -11.17 -5.28
C ARG A 95 7.94 -9.74 -4.99
N MET A 96 7.48 -9.02 -6.01
CA MET A 96 6.97 -7.65 -5.86
C MET A 96 5.75 -7.62 -4.93
N TYR A 97 4.75 -8.46 -5.20
CA TYR A 97 3.54 -8.53 -4.38
C TYR A 97 3.82 -9.04 -2.96
N SER A 98 4.69 -10.04 -2.81
CA SER A 98 5.07 -10.54 -1.48
C SER A 98 5.76 -9.46 -0.64
N ARG A 99 6.71 -8.71 -1.20
CA ARG A 99 7.37 -7.61 -0.51
C ARG A 99 6.42 -6.45 -0.18
N TRP A 100 5.47 -6.17 -1.08
CA TRP A 100 4.44 -5.18 -0.80
C TRP A 100 3.57 -5.62 0.38
N ALA A 101 3.14 -6.87 0.40
CA ALA A 101 2.36 -7.43 1.49
C ALA A 101 3.12 -7.39 2.83
N GLU A 102 4.40 -7.80 2.85
CA GLU A 102 5.27 -7.70 4.02
C GLU A 102 5.40 -6.25 4.53
N LYS A 103 5.62 -5.29 3.62
CA LYS A 103 5.71 -3.86 3.98
C LYS A 103 4.41 -3.32 4.59
N LYS A 104 3.26 -3.88 4.19
CA LYS A 104 1.94 -3.56 4.76
C LYS A 104 1.65 -4.32 6.07
N GLY A 105 2.51 -5.25 6.48
CA GLY A 105 2.28 -6.12 7.64
C GLY A 105 1.26 -7.22 7.38
N TYR A 106 1.03 -7.58 6.11
CA TYR A 106 0.12 -8.64 5.71
C TYR A 106 0.82 -9.98 5.70
N GLU A 107 0.08 -11.05 6.02
CA GLU A 107 0.54 -12.43 5.89
C GLU A 107 0.33 -12.92 4.46
N VAL A 108 1.33 -13.61 3.90
CA VAL A 108 1.25 -14.23 2.57
C VAL A 108 1.30 -15.74 2.73
N GLU A 109 0.24 -16.43 2.31
CA GLU A 109 0.16 -17.88 2.31
C GLU A 109 0.16 -18.41 0.87
N MET A 110 1.13 -19.25 0.54
CA MET A 110 1.19 -19.91 -0.76
C MET A 110 0.20 -21.06 -0.82
N LEU A 111 -0.73 -21.02 -1.79
CA LEU A 111 -1.76 -22.03 -1.99
C LEU A 111 -1.37 -23.04 -3.07
N ASP A 112 -0.75 -22.57 -4.16
CA ASP A 112 -0.30 -23.42 -5.28
C ASP A 112 0.94 -22.82 -5.92
N TYR A 113 1.86 -23.68 -6.36
CA TYR A 113 3.10 -23.26 -6.99
C TYR A 113 3.52 -24.22 -8.09
N LEU A 114 3.61 -23.72 -9.31
CA LEU A 114 4.06 -24.47 -10.46
C LEU A 114 5.39 -23.87 -10.97
N GLU A 115 6.45 -24.63 -10.79
CA GLU A 115 7.80 -24.25 -11.22
C GLU A 115 7.90 -24.20 -12.75
N GLY A 116 8.76 -23.31 -13.26
CA GLY A 116 9.06 -23.26 -14.69
C GLY A 116 9.95 -24.44 -15.11
N ASP A 117 9.80 -24.86 -16.35
CA ASP A 117 10.51 -26.04 -16.90
C ASP A 117 12.05 -25.89 -16.86
N VAL A 118 12.57 -24.64 -16.92
CA VAL A 118 14.01 -24.35 -16.91
C VAL A 118 14.35 -23.38 -15.77
N ALA A 119 13.54 -22.34 -15.62
CA ALA A 119 13.71 -21.31 -14.56
C ALA A 119 12.40 -20.52 -14.40
N GLY A 120 12.29 -19.83 -13.26
CA GLY A 120 11.16 -18.96 -12.97
C GLY A 120 9.92 -19.71 -12.52
N ILE A 121 8.76 -19.06 -12.60
CA ILE A 121 7.47 -19.55 -12.12
C ILE A 121 6.50 -19.61 -13.30
N LYS A 122 5.95 -20.80 -13.57
CA LYS A 122 4.93 -21.00 -14.59
C LYS A 122 3.54 -20.55 -14.12
N GLY A 123 3.27 -20.78 -12.84
CA GLY A 123 2.05 -20.31 -12.18
C GLY A 123 2.22 -20.32 -10.66
N VAL A 124 1.60 -19.37 -10.00
CA VAL A 124 1.57 -19.32 -8.53
C VAL A 124 0.25 -18.73 -8.07
N THR A 125 -0.35 -19.34 -7.05
CA THR A 125 -1.53 -18.83 -6.37
C THR A 125 -1.20 -18.66 -4.89
N PHE A 126 -1.47 -17.49 -4.36
CA PHE A 126 -1.22 -17.17 -2.95
C PHE A 126 -2.34 -16.30 -2.39
N GLU A 127 -2.59 -16.43 -1.11
CA GLU A 127 -3.50 -15.60 -0.35
C GLU A 127 -2.72 -14.50 0.34
N VAL A 128 -3.23 -13.27 0.27
CA VAL A 128 -2.74 -12.11 1.04
C VAL A 128 -3.79 -11.83 2.11
N LYS A 129 -3.42 -12.04 3.37
CA LYS A 129 -4.29 -11.87 4.53
C LYS A 129 -4.01 -10.53 5.19
N GLY A 130 -4.95 -9.64 5.15
CA GLY A 130 -4.83 -8.32 5.76
C GLY A 130 -6.05 -7.45 5.48
N GLU A 131 -6.19 -6.39 6.25
CA GLU A 131 -7.28 -5.45 6.08
C GLU A 131 -7.20 -4.74 4.73
N ASN A 132 -8.31 -4.75 3.98
CA ASN A 132 -8.42 -4.19 2.65
C ASN A 132 -7.46 -4.80 1.59
N ALA A 133 -6.93 -6.00 1.82
CA ALA A 133 -6.01 -6.63 0.88
C ALA A 133 -6.63 -6.80 -0.52
N TYR A 134 -7.89 -7.23 -0.60
CA TYR A 134 -8.60 -7.34 -1.87
C TYR A 134 -8.83 -5.97 -2.52
N GLY A 135 -9.22 -4.98 -1.74
CA GLY A 135 -9.46 -3.63 -2.22
C GLY A 135 -8.23 -3.03 -2.94
N TYR A 136 -7.04 -3.23 -2.36
CA TYR A 136 -5.79 -2.79 -2.98
C TYR A 136 -5.43 -3.59 -4.24
N LEU A 137 -5.62 -4.91 -4.22
CA LEU A 137 -5.13 -5.80 -5.27
C LEU A 137 -6.10 -6.00 -6.44
N ARG A 138 -7.38 -5.69 -6.29
CA ARG A 138 -8.39 -5.88 -7.34
C ARG A 138 -8.09 -5.14 -8.65
N SER A 139 -7.44 -3.99 -8.57
CA SER A 139 -7.06 -3.18 -9.73
C SER A 139 -5.88 -3.77 -10.50
N GLU A 140 -5.11 -4.68 -9.88
CA GLU A 140 -3.97 -5.34 -10.50
C GLU A 140 -4.35 -6.44 -11.50
N LYS A 141 -5.63 -6.74 -11.63
CA LYS A 141 -6.13 -7.75 -12.57
C LYS A 141 -5.86 -7.32 -14.01
N GLY A 142 -5.06 -8.11 -14.72
CA GLY A 142 -4.76 -7.82 -16.13
C GLY A 142 -3.47 -8.46 -16.62
N VAL A 143 -2.99 -7.99 -17.77
CA VAL A 143 -1.74 -8.43 -18.38
C VAL A 143 -0.60 -7.48 -18.01
N HIS A 144 0.37 -8.01 -17.30
CA HIS A 144 1.57 -7.28 -16.91
C HIS A 144 2.68 -7.49 -17.94
N ARG A 145 3.10 -6.41 -18.58
CA ARG A 145 4.13 -6.43 -19.62
C ARG A 145 5.43 -5.82 -19.11
N LEU A 146 6.52 -6.57 -19.24
CA LEU A 146 7.86 -6.06 -19.01
C LEU A 146 8.49 -5.64 -20.35
N VAL A 147 9.06 -4.43 -20.37
CA VAL A 147 9.92 -3.96 -21.46
C VAL A 147 11.29 -3.67 -20.88
N ARG A 148 12.26 -4.50 -21.20
CA ARG A 148 13.66 -4.33 -20.77
C ARG A 148 14.62 -4.63 -21.91
N ILE A 149 15.83 -4.10 -21.83
CA ILE A 149 16.94 -4.52 -22.67
C ILE A 149 17.49 -5.81 -22.04
N SER A 150 17.58 -6.87 -22.80
CA SER A 150 18.13 -8.17 -22.41
C SER A 150 19.64 -8.20 -22.59
#